data_50d0601167102d9fcd8c3983f9ef5cf6
#
_entry.id   50d0601167102d9fcd8c3983f9ef5cf6
#
_cell.length_a   1.000
_cell.length_b   1.000
_cell.length_c   1.000
_cell.angle_alpha   90.00
_cell.angle_beta   90.00
_cell.angle_gamma   90.00
#
_symmetry.space_group_name_H-M   'P 1'
#
loop_
_entity.id
_entity.type
_entity.pdbx_description
1 polymer ?
#
loop_
_entity_poly.entity_id
_entity_poly.type
_entity_poly.pdbx_seq_one_letter_code
_entity_poly.pdbx_strand_id
1 'polypeptide(L)'
;QNGGKTIEFRKYDSLPKASTPLTEGVTPDGQALNVTTITSDLHQYGGWTPLTDVLQMTAIDNNVVQATRVLASQAGRTMDSITRDVLAGGTNVIYAPKLGADGAETAVTSRKALDKSCTLTPKLFFQAAAQLGAMNADPIGDSYIAIIHPYAAYDLKTCREFIEAHKYADPE
;
A
#
# COMPACT_ATOMS: atom_id res chain seq x y z
N GLN A 1 -26.85 -10.32 -17.64
CA GLN A 1 -25.58 -11.02 -17.38
C GLN A 1 -25.52 -11.33 -15.90
N ASN A 2 -25.53 -12.61 -15.55
CA ASN A 2 -25.35 -13.05 -14.17
C ASN A 2 -23.86 -12.92 -13.83
N GLY A 3 -23.45 -11.79 -13.29
CA GLY A 3 -22.12 -11.59 -12.73
C GLY A 3 -21.98 -12.45 -11.47
N GLY A 4 -20.96 -13.29 -11.42
CA GLY A 4 -20.59 -14.02 -10.21
C GLY A 4 -20.07 -13.06 -9.11
N LYS A 5 -19.83 -13.58 -7.91
CA LYS A 5 -19.20 -12.82 -6.81
C LYS A 5 -17.68 -12.76 -6.91
N THR A 6 -17.08 -13.45 -7.88
CA THR A 6 -15.64 -13.54 -8.06
C THR A 6 -15.22 -12.74 -9.30
N ILE A 7 -14.22 -11.88 -9.12
CA ILE A 7 -13.56 -11.14 -10.21
C ILE A 7 -12.26 -11.85 -10.53
N GLU A 8 -11.98 -12.00 -11.82
CA GLU A 8 -10.79 -12.65 -12.33
C GLU A 8 -9.91 -11.60 -13.04
N PHE A 9 -8.64 -11.51 -12.64
CA PHE A 9 -7.62 -10.69 -13.26
C PHE A 9 -6.59 -11.59 -13.92
N ARG A 10 -6.11 -11.20 -15.10
CA ARG A 10 -5.06 -11.90 -15.82
C ARG A 10 -3.76 -11.11 -15.73
N LYS A 11 -2.72 -11.78 -15.26
CA LYS A 11 -1.36 -11.28 -15.24
C LYS A 11 -0.54 -12.03 -16.29
N TYR A 12 0.15 -11.28 -17.14
CA TYR A 12 1.13 -11.83 -18.08
C TYR A 12 2.51 -11.77 -17.43
N ASP A 13 3.20 -12.89 -17.42
CA ASP A 13 4.56 -12.95 -16.90
C ASP A 13 5.54 -12.39 -17.94
N SER A 14 6.60 -11.73 -17.45
CA SER A 14 7.65 -11.21 -18.32
C SER A 14 8.36 -12.34 -19.03
N LEU A 15 8.62 -12.19 -20.32
CA LEU A 15 9.41 -13.16 -21.10
C LEU A 15 10.88 -13.15 -20.63
N PRO A 16 11.56 -14.30 -20.68
CA PRO A 16 12.99 -14.38 -20.40
C PRO A 16 13.79 -13.49 -21.38
N LYS A 17 14.94 -13.00 -20.92
CA LYS A 17 15.80 -12.17 -21.76
C LYS A 17 16.29 -12.98 -22.97
N ALA A 18 16.14 -12.43 -24.18
CA ALA A 18 16.68 -12.99 -25.40
C ALA A 18 18.18 -12.68 -25.51
N SER A 19 19.02 -13.42 -24.80
CA SER A 19 20.48 -13.19 -24.71
C SER A 19 21.28 -13.96 -25.77
N THR A 20 20.65 -14.83 -26.54
CA THR A 20 21.33 -15.61 -27.59
C THR A 20 21.33 -14.86 -28.92
N PRO A 21 22.48 -14.57 -29.53
CA PRO A 21 22.54 -13.95 -30.85
C PRO A 21 21.84 -14.83 -31.90
N LEU A 22 21.11 -14.18 -32.78
CA LEU A 22 20.43 -14.89 -33.89
C LEU A 22 21.46 -15.31 -34.95
N THR A 23 21.30 -16.54 -35.51
CA THR A 23 22.08 -17.00 -36.62
C THR A 23 21.35 -16.69 -37.92
N GLU A 24 22.05 -16.14 -38.90
CA GLU A 24 21.47 -15.82 -40.21
C GLU A 24 20.88 -17.06 -40.88
N GLY A 25 19.64 -16.92 -41.35
CA GLY A 25 18.93 -17.99 -42.03
C GLY A 25 18.29 -19.07 -41.11
N VAL A 26 18.39 -18.89 -39.77
CA VAL A 26 17.76 -19.80 -38.80
C VAL A 26 16.66 -19.08 -38.05
N THR A 27 15.43 -19.57 -38.07
CA THR A 27 14.31 -19.05 -37.28
C THR A 27 14.49 -19.53 -35.84
N PRO A 28 14.53 -18.61 -34.85
CA PRO A 28 14.63 -18.99 -33.45
C PRO A 28 13.35 -19.69 -32.96
N ASP A 29 13.47 -20.45 -31.89
CA ASP A 29 12.33 -21.08 -31.25
C ASP A 29 11.39 -20.01 -30.67
N GLY A 30 10.08 -20.24 -30.81
CA GLY A 30 9.06 -19.34 -30.27
C GLY A 30 9.00 -19.41 -28.73
N GLN A 31 8.68 -18.28 -28.12
CA GLN A 31 8.44 -18.21 -26.68
C GLN A 31 6.93 -18.22 -26.41
N ALA A 32 6.50 -18.99 -25.41
CA ALA A 32 5.11 -19.04 -24.98
C ALA A 32 4.79 -17.92 -23.99
N LEU A 33 3.62 -17.28 -24.14
CA LEU A 33 3.10 -16.34 -23.17
C LEU A 33 2.45 -17.09 -22.00
N ASN A 34 2.99 -16.93 -20.82
CA ASN A 34 2.40 -17.46 -19.60
C ASN A 34 1.41 -16.45 -19.01
N VAL A 35 0.20 -16.92 -18.73
CA VAL A 35 -0.87 -16.13 -18.14
C VAL A 35 -1.23 -16.73 -16.80
N THR A 36 -1.07 -15.92 -15.75
CA THR A 36 -1.49 -16.28 -14.39
C THR A 36 -2.81 -15.61 -14.08
N THR A 37 -3.79 -16.39 -13.65
CA THR A 37 -5.10 -15.89 -13.25
C THR A 37 -5.11 -15.61 -11.75
N ILE A 38 -5.50 -14.39 -11.38
CA ILE A 38 -5.69 -13.95 -9.98
C ILE A 38 -7.18 -13.74 -9.77
N THR A 39 -7.76 -14.47 -8.83
CA THR A 39 -9.18 -14.34 -8.47
C THR A 39 -9.34 -13.55 -7.19
N SER A 40 -10.39 -12.72 -7.12
CA SER A 40 -10.78 -11.98 -5.92
C SER A 40 -12.28 -12.06 -5.72
N ASP A 41 -12.70 -12.36 -4.50
CA ASP A 41 -14.10 -12.41 -4.15
C ASP A 41 -14.61 -11.04 -3.68
N LEU A 42 -15.82 -10.69 -4.12
CA LEU A 42 -16.49 -9.46 -3.73
C LEU A 42 -17.22 -9.66 -2.41
N HIS A 43 -16.90 -8.81 -1.45
CA HIS A 43 -17.60 -8.73 -0.17
C HIS A 43 -18.36 -7.41 -0.09
N GLN A 44 -19.55 -7.46 0.52
CA GLN A 44 -20.37 -6.29 0.77
C GLN A 44 -20.27 -5.91 2.24
N TYR A 45 -19.97 -4.63 2.50
CA TYR A 45 -19.91 -4.05 3.83
C TYR A 45 -20.94 -2.95 3.94
N GLY A 46 -21.58 -2.81 5.10
CA GLY A 46 -22.58 -1.77 5.31
C GLY A 46 -23.01 -1.67 6.77
N GLY A 47 -23.58 -0.53 7.12
CA GLY A 47 -24.21 -0.26 8.39
C GLY A 47 -25.54 0.47 8.18
N TRP A 48 -26.41 0.45 9.16
CA TRP A 48 -27.66 1.18 9.14
C TRP A 48 -27.97 1.77 10.52
N THR A 49 -28.66 2.90 10.53
CA THR A 49 -29.11 3.56 11.76
C THR A 49 -30.62 3.75 11.71
N PRO A 50 -31.38 3.17 12.65
CA PRO A 50 -32.84 3.38 12.71
C PRO A 50 -33.14 4.81 13.17
N LEU A 51 -34.03 5.47 12.46
CA LEU A 51 -34.58 6.76 12.83
C LEU A 51 -36.10 6.62 12.92
N THR A 52 -36.68 6.99 14.08
CA THR A 52 -38.11 6.93 14.28
C THR A 52 -38.79 8.25 13.90
N ASP A 53 -40.04 8.20 13.48
CA ASP A 53 -40.81 9.38 13.09
C ASP A 53 -40.93 10.38 14.26
N VAL A 54 -41.13 9.85 15.48
CA VAL A 54 -41.18 10.67 16.70
C VAL A 54 -39.88 11.42 16.92
N LEU A 55 -38.74 10.78 16.70
CA LEU A 55 -37.43 11.42 16.82
C LEU A 55 -37.27 12.53 15.77
N GLN A 56 -37.75 12.34 14.55
CA GLN A 56 -37.69 13.36 13.50
C GLN A 56 -38.59 14.55 13.82
N MET A 57 -39.74 14.33 14.45
CA MET A 57 -40.67 15.40 14.82
C MET A 57 -40.24 16.19 16.04
N THR A 58 -39.53 15.58 16.99
CA THR A 58 -39.14 16.19 18.25
C THR A 58 -37.71 16.73 18.31
N ALA A 59 -36.86 16.31 17.36
CA ALA A 59 -35.48 16.73 17.34
C ALA A 59 -35.32 18.18 16.85
N ILE A 60 -34.46 18.91 17.48
CA ILE A 60 -34.09 20.27 17.09
C ILE A 60 -33.27 20.26 15.80
N ASP A 61 -32.42 19.23 15.62
CA ASP A 61 -31.55 19.07 14.46
C ASP A 61 -32.12 18.12 13.42
N ASN A 62 -31.71 18.28 12.16
CA ASN A 62 -32.04 17.34 11.10
C ASN A 62 -31.24 16.05 11.26
N ASN A 63 -31.80 15.09 12.00
CA ASN A 63 -31.16 13.81 12.30
C ASN A 63 -30.83 12.99 11.05
N VAL A 64 -31.60 13.11 9.97
CA VAL A 64 -31.34 12.40 8.71
C VAL A 64 -30.02 12.88 8.09
N VAL A 65 -29.80 14.18 8.06
CA VAL A 65 -28.55 14.78 7.54
C VAL A 65 -27.35 14.37 8.40
N GLN A 66 -27.49 14.41 9.72
CA GLN A 66 -26.44 14.03 10.64
C GLN A 66 -26.11 12.52 10.53
N ALA A 67 -27.13 11.66 10.48
CA ALA A 67 -26.96 10.22 10.29
C ALA A 67 -26.25 9.92 8.96
N THR A 68 -26.61 10.62 7.88
CA THR A 68 -25.97 10.46 6.58
C THR A 68 -24.48 10.82 6.64
N ARG A 69 -24.11 11.91 7.31
CA ARG A 69 -22.69 12.31 7.49
C ARG A 69 -21.90 11.28 8.28
N VAL A 70 -22.47 10.78 9.38
CA VAL A 70 -21.83 9.78 10.24
C VAL A 70 -21.65 8.45 9.50
N LEU A 71 -22.67 7.99 8.77
CA LEU A 71 -22.62 6.78 7.96
C LEU A 71 -21.61 6.91 6.80
N ALA A 72 -21.55 8.06 6.14
CA ALA A 72 -20.54 8.31 5.10
C ALA A 72 -19.12 8.26 5.67
N SER A 73 -18.89 8.87 6.84
CA SER A 73 -17.59 8.80 7.54
C SER A 73 -17.26 7.36 7.95
N GLN A 74 -18.24 6.59 8.43
CA GLN A 74 -18.06 5.18 8.75
C GLN A 74 -17.66 4.37 7.52
N ALA A 75 -18.34 4.58 6.38
CA ALA A 75 -18.02 3.89 5.13
C ALA A 75 -16.59 4.16 4.69
N GLY A 76 -16.15 5.43 4.69
CA GLY A 76 -14.78 5.79 4.36
C GLY A 76 -13.74 5.12 5.25
N ARG A 77 -13.92 5.16 6.58
CA ARG A 77 -13.02 4.50 7.54
C ARG A 77 -13.01 2.98 7.40
N THR A 78 -14.16 2.37 7.07
CA THR A 78 -14.24 0.93 6.84
C THR A 78 -13.46 0.52 5.60
N MET A 79 -13.62 1.24 4.49
CA MET A 79 -12.86 0.98 3.25
C MET A 79 -11.35 1.16 3.47
N ASP A 80 -10.94 2.22 4.15
CA ASP A 80 -9.55 2.48 4.48
C ASP A 80 -8.95 1.33 5.33
N SER A 81 -9.66 0.90 6.36
CA SER A 81 -9.21 -0.19 7.25
C SER A 81 -9.07 -1.51 6.51
N ILE A 82 -10.05 -1.87 5.67
CA ILE A 82 -10.02 -3.12 4.89
C ILE A 82 -8.85 -3.09 3.89
N THR A 83 -8.70 -1.98 3.16
CA THR A 83 -7.60 -1.82 2.19
C THR A 83 -6.25 -1.92 2.87
N ARG A 84 -6.06 -1.22 4.00
CA ARG A 84 -4.85 -1.29 4.81
C ARG A 84 -4.55 -2.70 5.28
N ASP A 85 -5.54 -3.42 5.79
CA ASP A 85 -5.35 -4.77 6.34
C ASP A 85 -4.98 -5.78 5.24
N VAL A 86 -5.54 -5.64 4.04
CA VAL A 86 -5.18 -6.44 2.86
C VAL A 86 -3.74 -6.15 2.44
N LEU A 87 -3.35 -4.88 2.32
CA LEU A 87 -1.99 -4.49 1.95
C LEU A 87 -0.97 -4.93 3.02
N ALA A 88 -1.32 -4.76 4.30
CA ALA A 88 -0.47 -5.19 5.41
C ALA A 88 -0.33 -6.71 5.54
N GLY A 89 -1.27 -7.48 4.98
CA GLY A 89 -1.23 -8.95 4.93
C GLY A 89 -0.32 -9.52 3.85
N GLY A 90 0.24 -8.70 2.97
CA GLY A 90 1.11 -9.13 1.88
C GLY A 90 2.42 -9.77 2.37
N THR A 91 3.06 -10.54 1.47
CA THR A 91 4.34 -11.24 1.74
C THR A 91 5.57 -10.40 1.43
N ASN A 92 5.45 -9.38 0.58
CA ASN A 92 6.53 -8.45 0.26
C ASN A 92 6.65 -7.41 1.37
N VAL A 93 7.43 -7.71 2.39
CA VAL A 93 7.56 -6.88 3.61
C VAL A 93 9.03 -6.62 3.91
N ILE A 94 9.35 -5.35 4.13
CA ILE A 94 10.64 -4.91 4.70
C ILE A 94 10.37 -4.51 6.15
N TYR A 95 11.12 -5.10 7.06
CA TYR A 95 11.05 -4.73 8.48
C TYR A 95 12.15 -3.73 8.81
N ALA A 96 11.81 -2.73 9.63
CA ALA A 96 12.80 -1.81 10.16
C ALA A 96 13.80 -2.60 11.05
N PRO A 97 15.11 -2.40 10.89
CA PRO A 97 16.09 -3.03 11.74
C PRO A 97 16.00 -2.51 13.18
N LYS A 98 16.45 -3.29 14.14
CA LYS A 98 16.67 -2.82 15.51
C LYS A 98 17.94 -1.97 15.56
N LEU A 99 17.82 -0.77 16.12
CA LEU A 99 18.96 0.08 16.39
C LEU A 99 19.48 -0.20 17.80
N GLY A 100 20.73 -0.68 17.90
CA GLY A 100 21.47 -0.82 19.15
C GLY A 100 21.87 0.54 19.71
N ALA A 101 22.24 0.57 20.99
CA ALA A 101 22.74 1.79 21.64
C ALA A 101 24.06 2.31 21.02
N ASP A 102 24.79 1.46 20.36
CA ASP A 102 26.01 1.72 19.60
C ASP A 102 25.76 2.13 18.13
N GLY A 103 24.47 2.22 17.71
CA GLY A 103 24.07 2.51 16.34
C GLY A 103 24.13 1.30 15.40
N ALA A 104 24.47 0.11 15.90
CA ALA A 104 24.48 -1.10 15.09
C ALA A 104 23.06 -1.52 14.70
N GLU A 105 22.87 -1.85 13.42
CA GLU A 105 21.60 -2.32 12.89
C GLU A 105 21.52 -3.86 12.95
N THR A 106 20.50 -4.39 13.62
CA THR A 106 20.21 -5.83 13.66
C THR A 106 18.97 -6.11 12.82
N ALA A 107 19.07 -7.00 11.84
CA ALA A 107 17.97 -7.35 10.96
C ALA A 107 16.79 -7.99 11.72
N VAL A 108 15.58 -7.60 11.36
CA VAL A 108 14.32 -8.17 11.88
C VAL A 108 13.64 -8.94 10.76
N THR A 109 13.21 -10.16 11.03
CA THR A 109 12.62 -11.06 10.02
C THR A 109 11.12 -11.31 10.21
N SER A 110 10.53 -10.79 11.29
CA SER A 110 9.11 -11.01 11.58
C SER A 110 8.48 -9.82 12.27
N ARG A 111 7.17 -9.62 12.04
CA ARG A 111 6.39 -8.56 12.69
C ARG A 111 6.40 -8.66 14.23
N LYS A 112 6.43 -9.86 14.79
CA LYS A 112 6.46 -10.09 16.24
C LYS A 112 7.79 -9.66 16.89
N ALA A 113 8.85 -9.57 16.12
CA ALA A 113 10.17 -9.17 16.58
C ALA A 113 10.39 -7.64 16.57
N LEU A 114 9.43 -6.87 16.04
CA LEU A 114 9.47 -5.41 16.07
C LEU A 114 9.26 -4.90 17.50
N ASP A 115 10.07 -3.95 17.90
CA ASP A 115 9.99 -3.25 19.18
C ASP A 115 10.22 -1.74 19.03
N LYS A 116 10.34 -1.04 20.15
CA LYS A 116 10.51 0.43 20.16
C LYS A 116 11.82 0.91 19.52
N SER A 117 12.81 0.05 19.34
CA SER A 117 14.08 0.37 18.68
C SER A 117 14.01 0.28 17.15
N CYS A 118 12.91 -0.28 16.60
CA CYS A 118 12.68 -0.40 15.18
C CYS A 118 11.96 0.87 14.68
N THR A 119 12.72 1.84 14.22
CA THR A 119 12.17 3.12 13.74
C THR A 119 12.15 3.21 12.22
N LEU A 120 11.17 3.95 11.69
CA LEU A 120 11.09 4.23 10.26
C LEU A 120 12.10 5.33 9.92
N THR A 121 12.99 5.04 8.97
CA THR A 121 14.04 5.97 8.53
C THR A 121 13.93 6.26 7.04
N PRO A 122 14.45 7.40 6.53
CA PRO A 122 14.50 7.68 5.09
C PRO A 122 15.22 6.59 4.29
N LYS A 123 16.25 5.96 4.87
CA LYS A 123 16.97 4.83 4.29
C LYS A 123 16.06 3.68 3.88
N LEU A 124 15.03 3.37 4.69
CA LEU A 124 14.07 2.30 4.38
C LEU A 124 13.20 2.63 3.17
N PHE A 125 12.85 3.90 2.95
CA PHE A 125 12.12 4.31 1.75
C PHE A 125 12.97 4.13 0.49
N PHE A 126 14.22 4.54 0.52
CA PHE A 126 15.14 4.32 -0.60
C PHE A 126 15.36 2.84 -0.88
N GLN A 127 15.48 2.03 0.18
CA GLN A 127 15.59 0.59 0.05
C GLN A 127 14.34 -0.02 -0.57
N ALA A 128 13.14 0.40 -0.14
CA ALA A 128 11.86 -0.06 -0.70
C ALA A 128 11.74 0.33 -2.18
N ALA A 129 12.08 1.57 -2.54
CA ALA A 129 12.06 2.02 -3.93
C ALA A 129 13.04 1.24 -4.81
N ALA A 130 14.26 0.99 -4.31
CA ALA A 130 15.25 0.18 -5.02
C ALA A 130 14.78 -1.27 -5.23
N GLN A 131 14.11 -1.85 -4.23
CA GLN A 131 13.55 -3.20 -4.33
C GLN A 131 12.41 -3.27 -5.35
N LEU A 132 11.50 -2.28 -5.37
CA LEU A 132 10.44 -2.19 -6.38
C LEU A 132 11.01 -2.06 -7.79
N GLY A 133 12.03 -1.21 -7.97
CA GLY A 133 12.74 -1.09 -9.26
C GLY A 133 13.44 -2.39 -9.68
N ALA A 134 14.06 -3.11 -8.75
CA ALA A 134 14.69 -4.40 -9.03
C ALA A 134 13.68 -5.50 -9.43
N MET A 135 12.44 -5.39 -8.94
CA MET A 135 11.32 -6.28 -9.31
C MET A 135 10.62 -5.87 -10.60
N ASN A 136 11.10 -4.84 -11.30
CA ASN A 136 10.48 -4.23 -12.47
C ASN A 136 9.02 -3.78 -12.19
N ALA A 137 8.76 -3.25 -11.00
CA ALA A 137 7.46 -2.68 -10.69
C ALA A 137 7.38 -1.26 -11.30
N ASP A 138 6.36 -1.01 -12.11
CA ASP A 138 6.15 0.30 -12.72
C ASP A 138 5.77 1.35 -11.66
N PRO A 139 6.40 2.52 -11.64
CA PRO A 139 6.00 3.61 -10.76
C PRO A 139 4.63 4.19 -11.18
N ILE A 140 3.96 4.86 -10.27
CA ILE A 140 2.71 5.58 -10.55
C ILE A 140 3.09 7.01 -10.99
N GLY A 141 3.11 7.26 -12.29
CA GLY A 141 3.69 8.48 -12.86
C GLY A 141 5.22 8.43 -12.76
N ASP A 142 5.84 9.47 -12.19
CA ASP A 142 7.30 9.59 -12.12
C ASP A 142 7.92 9.02 -10.83
N SER A 143 7.10 8.55 -9.88
CA SER A 143 7.58 8.11 -8.57
C SER A 143 6.70 7.03 -7.93
N TYR A 144 7.26 6.35 -6.92
CA TYR A 144 6.49 5.45 -6.06
C TYR A 144 5.77 6.25 -4.98
N ILE A 145 4.56 5.80 -4.62
CA ILE A 145 3.72 6.44 -3.61
C ILE A 145 3.84 5.66 -2.29
N ALA A 146 4.11 6.37 -1.20
CA ALA A 146 4.12 5.81 0.14
C ALA A 146 2.88 6.27 0.93
N ILE A 147 2.13 5.32 1.49
CA ILE A 147 0.98 5.58 2.36
C ILE A 147 1.43 5.28 3.79
N ILE A 148 1.48 6.31 4.63
CA ILE A 148 1.96 6.21 6.01
C ILE A 148 0.97 6.83 6.99
N HIS A 149 1.01 6.36 8.25
CA HIS A 149 0.21 6.96 9.31
C HIS A 149 0.71 8.37 9.68
N PRO A 150 -0.16 9.33 10.05
CA PRO A 150 0.25 10.71 10.40
C PRO A 150 1.35 10.80 11.46
N TYR A 151 1.35 9.94 12.47
CA TYR A 151 2.43 9.91 13.47
C TYR A 151 3.77 9.47 12.87
N ALA A 152 3.76 8.48 11.98
CA ALA A 152 4.99 8.07 11.26
C ALA A 152 5.49 9.18 10.33
N ALA A 153 4.58 9.95 9.72
CA ALA A 153 4.95 11.13 8.94
C ALA A 153 5.57 12.24 9.80
N TYR A 154 5.06 12.42 11.03
CA TYR A 154 5.64 13.37 11.98
C TYR A 154 7.06 12.95 12.37
N ASP A 155 7.26 11.69 12.77
CA ASP A 155 8.58 11.17 13.16
C ASP A 155 9.58 11.29 12.00
N LEU A 156 9.16 10.98 10.78
CA LEU A 156 9.99 11.10 9.58
C LEU A 156 10.39 12.55 9.31
N LYS A 157 9.45 13.51 9.39
CA LYS A 157 9.71 14.93 9.18
C LYS A 157 10.62 15.55 10.23
N THR A 158 10.65 14.97 11.43
CA THR A 158 11.49 15.44 12.55
C THR A 158 12.85 14.74 12.60
N CYS A 159 13.12 13.75 11.73
CA CYS A 159 14.44 13.14 11.67
C CYS A 159 15.47 14.10 11.08
N ARG A 160 16.72 13.95 11.52
CA ARG A 160 17.82 14.87 11.17
C ARG A 160 18.08 14.94 9.67
N GLU A 161 18.07 13.79 9.01
CA GLU A 161 18.34 13.67 7.58
C GLU A 161 17.30 14.44 6.75
N PHE A 162 16.04 14.37 7.15
CA PHE A 162 14.96 15.08 6.47
C PHE A 162 15.07 16.59 6.66
N ILE A 163 15.38 17.04 7.89
CA ILE A 163 15.56 18.45 8.21
C ILE A 163 16.77 19.04 7.46
N GLU A 164 17.89 18.31 7.40
CA GLU A 164 19.08 18.75 6.68
C GLU A 164 18.83 18.84 5.17
N ALA A 165 18.17 17.85 4.57
CA ALA A 165 17.81 17.91 3.16
C ALA A 165 16.90 19.10 2.82
N HIS A 166 15.95 19.41 3.72
CA HIS A 166 15.00 20.51 3.49
C HIS A 166 15.63 21.90 3.61
N LYS A 167 16.70 22.05 4.41
CA LYS A 167 17.45 23.32 4.51
C LYS A 167 18.12 23.75 3.21
N TYR A 168 18.41 22.81 2.32
CA TYR A 168 19.09 23.08 1.06
C TYR A 168 18.15 23.04 -0.16
N ALA A 169 16.89 22.61 0.03
CA ALA A 169 15.93 22.46 -1.06
C ALA A 169 15.23 23.76 -1.44
N ASP A 170 15.27 24.78 -0.60
CA ASP A 170 14.63 26.08 -0.85
C ASP A 170 15.55 27.20 -0.33
N PRO A 171 16.49 27.66 -1.16
CA PRO A 171 17.27 28.86 -0.85
C PRO A 171 16.50 30.10 -1.34
N GLU A 172 15.54 30.60 -0.56
CA GLU A 172 15.14 32.00 -0.59
C GLU A 172 15.75 32.77 0.58
#